data_30b9bb9210630d6bce6d4e5c48a48aad
#
_entry.id   30b9bb9210630d6bce6d4e5c48a48aad
#
_cell.length_a   1.000
_cell.length_b   1.000
_cell.length_c   1.000
_cell.angle_alpha   90.00
_cell.angle_beta   90.00
_cell.angle_gamma   90.00
#
_symmetry.space_group_name_H-M   'P 1'
#
loop_
_entity.id
_entity.type
_entity.pdbx_description
1 polymer ?
#
loop_
_entity_poly.entity_id
_entity_poly.type
_entity_poly.pdbx_seq_one_letter_code
_entity_poly.pdbx_strand_id
1 'polypeptide(L)'
;FAIWRITYNGGLGYILTKQSQTRWIVRFVERRGWLDAKKAPRMHAWIHSFYKTKLGAAYDMTCMPNEFNVWILFRSLVDVILLNDVTAYALFSLSHVQGLGNYGMLLFVVRWCIGLLLLAFNAWVKLDAHRVVKDYAWYWGDCFFLCLQNLKFDGVYEVAPDPMYSIGYIGYYGLSLLTGSYMVFFVSLAAHALQLLFLVAFENPHME
;
A
#
# COMPACT_ATOMS: atom_id res chain seq x y z
N PHE A 1 -14.49 4.67 -1.66
CA PHE A 1 -13.15 4.82 -2.21
C PHE A 1 -12.42 6.05 -1.66
N ALA A 2 -12.95 7.28 -1.86
CA ALA A 2 -12.27 8.52 -1.47
C ALA A 2 -11.76 8.52 0.00
N ILE A 3 -12.55 8.03 0.94
CA ILE A 3 -12.16 7.94 2.37
C ILE A 3 -10.89 7.10 2.53
N TRP A 4 -10.84 5.92 1.93
CA TRP A 4 -9.69 5.03 2.01
C TRP A 4 -8.46 5.60 1.32
N ARG A 5 -8.65 6.26 0.17
CA ARG A 5 -7.58 6.93 -0.56
C ARG A 5 -6.98 8.09 0.23
N ILE A 6 -7.81 8.89 0.90
CA ILE A 6 -7.33 9.97 1.79
C ILE A 6 -6.64 9.38 3.03
N THR A 7 -7.18 8.30 3.60
CA THR A 7 -6.56 7.60 4.73
C THR A 7 -5.19 7.05 4.34
N TYR A 8 -5.07 6.46 3.16
CA TYR A 8 -3.78 5.96 2.66
C TYR A 8 -2.79 7.10 2.41
N ASN A 9 -3.10 8.07 1.55
CA ASN A 9 -2.13 9.09 1.19
C ASN A 9 -1.92 10.14 2.30
N GLY A 10 -3.00 10.67 2.89
CA GLY A 10 -2.90 11.69 3.94
C GLY A 10 -2.62 11.10 5.32
N GLY A 11 -3.41 10.09 5.72
CA GLY A 11 -3.31 9.49 7.05
C GLY A 11 -1.99 8.77 7.27
N LEU A 12 -1.60 7.85 6.38
CA LEU A 12 -0.31 7.16 6.51
C LEU A 12 0.86 8.11 6.33
N GLY A 13 0.80 9.04 5.36
CA GLY A 13 1.87 10.04 5.18
C GLY A 13 2.12 10.84 6.46
N TYR A 14 1.06 11.34 7.11
CA TYR A 14 1.19 12.05 8.39
C TYR A 14 1.78 11.16 9.50
N ILE A 15 1.27 9.93 9.64
CA ILE A 15 1.74 8.97 10.65
C ILE A 15 3.22 8.63 10.43
N LEU A 16 3.62 8.36 9.19
CA LEU A 16 5.00 8.02 8.84
C LEU A 16 5.96 9.20 9.05
N THR A 17 5.57 10.41 8.69
CA THR A 17 6.35 11.62 9.00
C THR A 17 6.59 11.76 10.52
N LYS A 18 5.54 11.58 11.32
CA LYS A 18 5.69 11.60 12.79
C LYS A 18 6.53 10.45 13.32
N GLN A 19 6.40 9.26 12.72
CA GLN A 19 7.19 8.09 13.10
C GLN A 19 8.67 8.30 12.78
N SER A 20 8.99 8.75 11.59
CA SER A 20 10.37 9.01 11.16
C SER A 20 11.06 10.07 12.04
N GLN A 21 10.39 11.19 12.29
CA GLN A 21 10.95 12.30 13.05
C GLN A 21 11.02 12.06 14.57
N THR A 22 10.04 11.38 15.14
CA THR A 22 9.86 11.32 16.60
C THR A 22 9.66 9.92 17.16
N ARG A 23 9.69 8.89 16.35
CA ARG A 23 9.32 7.49 16.73
C ARG A 23 7.94 7.43 17.39
N TRP A 24 7.00 8.21 16.86
CA TRP A 24 5.72 8.48 17.51
C TRP A 24 4.90 7.22 17.80
N ILE A 25 4.77 6.29 16.83
CA ILE A 25 4.00 5.04 17.00
C ILE A 25 4.68 4.16 18.06
N VAL A 26 6.00 3.99 17.97
CA VAL A 26 6.77 3.16 18.92
C VAL A 26 6.59 3.70 20.33
N ARG A 27 6.81 5.01 20.53
CA ARG A 27 6.60 5.66 21.84
C ARG A 27 5.17 5.57 22.33
N PHE A 28 4.19 5.66 21.44
CA PHE A 28 2.78 5.50 21.80
C PHE A 28 2.49 4.10 22.35
N VAL A 29 2.94 3.06 21.66
CA VAL A 29 2.77 1.65 22.08
C VAL A 29 3.49 1.38 23.40
N GLU A 30 4.71 1.88 23.56
CA GLU A 30 5.51 1.76 24.80
C GLU A 30 4.82 2.46 25.98
N ARG A 31 4.37 3.70 25.81
CA ARG A 31 3.66 4.45 26.87
C ARG A 31 2.36 3.76 27.29
N ARG A 32 1.64 3.15 26.36
CA ARG A 32 0.42 2.38 26.64
C ARG A 32 0.72 1.01 27.22
N GLY A 33 1.97 0.55 27.17
CA GLY A 33 2.39 -0.75 27.68
C GLY A 33 1.78 -1.94 26.92
N TRP A 34 1.45 -1.79 25.64
CA TRP A 34 0.78 -2.84 24.87
C TRP A 34 1.60 -4.12 24.70
N LEU A 35 2.92 -4.00 24.76
CA LEU A 35 3.86 -5.12 24.70
C LEU A 35 4.21 -5.70 26.07
N ASP A 36 3.64 -5.16 27.17
CA ASP A 36 3.88 -5.58 28.55
C ASP A 36 2.63 -6.24 29.14
N ALA A 37 2.76 -7.54 29.47
CA ALA A 37 1.67 -8.32 30.04
C ALA A 37 1.15 -7.76 31.39
N LYS A 38 2.01 -7.04 32.14
CA LYS A 38 1.62 -6.47 33.45
C LYS A 38 0.84 -5.16 33.28
N LYS A 39 1.20 -4.34 32.28
CA LYS A 39 0.57 -3.02 32.07
C LYS A 39 -0.73 -3.10 31.29
N ALA A 40 -0.79 -3.94 30.27
CA ALA A 40 -1.96 -4.05 29.40
C ALA A 40 -2.28 -5.53 29.06
N PRO A 41 -2.73 -6.36 30.02
CA PRO A 41 -2.83 -7.81 29.84
C PRO A 41 -3.73 -8.23 28.67
N ARG A 42 -4.87 -7.56 28.46
CA ARG A 42 -5.79 -7.87 27.35
C ARG A 42 -5.17 -7.55 25.99
N MET A 43 -4.55 -6.38 25.87
CA MET A 43 -3.93 -5.96 24.62
C MET A 43 -2.69 -6.82 24.30
N HIS A 44 -1.87 -7.09 25.31
CA HIS A 44 -0.73 -7.99 25.19
C HIS A 44 -1.16 -9.39 24.73
N ALA A 45 -2.19 -9.97 25.33
CA ALA A 45 -2.69 -11.30 24.94
C ALA A 45 -3.19 -11.31 23.48
N TRP A 46 -3.89 -10.26 23.05
CA TRP A 46 -4.35 -10.11 21.68
C TRP A 46 -3.18 -10.00 20.70
N ILE A 47 -2.20 -9.13 20.99
CA ILE A 47 -1.00 -8.94 20.16
C ILE A 47 -0.19 -10.24 20.08
N HIS A 48 -0.01 -10.91 21.19
CA HIS A 48 0.71 -12.19 21.26
C HIS A 48 0.03 -13.27 20.38
N SER A 49 -1.31 -13.41 20.49
CA SER A 49 -2.07 -14.32 19.64
C SER A 49 -1.94 -13.95 18.17
N PHE A 50 -2.03 -12.66 17.85
CA PHE A 50 -1.87 -12.15 16.50
C PHE A 50 -0.48 -12.49 15.92
N TYR A 51 0.59 -12.29 16.68
CA TYR A 51 1.94 -12.63 16.20
C TYR A 51 2.13 -14.11 15.99
N LYS A 52 1.62 -14.96 16.89
CA LYS A 52 1.67 -16.42 16.72
C LYS A 52 0.95 -16.88 15.45
N THR A 53 -0.16 -16.24 15.11
CA THR A 53 -0.90 -16.55 13.89
C THR A 53 -0.15 -16.08 12.65
N LYS A 54 0.46 -14.89 12.69
CA LYS A 54 1.09 -14.25 11.51
C LYS A 54 2.54 -14.70 11.29
N LEU A 55 3.30 -14.93 12.35
CA LEU A 55 4.74 -15.21 12.31
C LEU A 55 5.09 -16.68 12.70
N GLY A 56 4.08 -17.42 13.15
CA GLY A 56 4.24 -18.80 13.58
C GLY A 56 4.31 -18.99 15.10
N ALA A 57 3.99 -20.20 15.55
CA ALA A 57 3.87 -20.53 16.99
C ALA A 57 5.18 -20.35 17.79
N ALA A 58 6.32 -20.45 17.10
CA ALA A 58 7.65 -20.30 17.71
C ALA A 58 8.08 -18.84 17.93
N TYR A 59 7.31 -17.87 17.44
CA TYR A 59 7.65 -16.47 17.57
C TYR A 59 7.55 -16.00 19.03
N ASP A 60 8.65 -15.43 19.52
CA ASP A 60 8.72 -14.79 20.85
C ASP A 60 8.97 -13.29 20.68
N MET A 61 7.96 -12.50 21.06
CA MET A 61 8.03 -11.03 20.97
C MET A 61 9.03 -10.42 21.96
N THR A 62 9.46 -11.15 23.00
CA THR A 62 10.44 -10.65 23.98
C THR A 62 11.86 -10.70 23.44
N CYS A 63 12.13 -11.56 22.46
CA CYS A 63 13.43 -11.70 21.80
C CYS A 63 13.69 -10.64 20.72
N MET A 64 12.65 -9.88 20.32
CA MET A 64 12.74 -8.88 19.25
C MET A 64 12.63 -7.45 19.81
N PRO A 65 13.30 -6.47 19.19
CA PRO A 65 13.15 -5.07 19.56
C PRO A 65 11.69 -4.58 19.46
N ASN A 66 11.32 -3.63 20.32
CA ASN A 66 9.98 -3.05 20.29
C ASN A 66 9.63 -2.44 18.93
N GLU A 67 10.60 -1.85 18.25
CA GLU A 67 10.47 -1.28 16.91
C GLU A 67 9.97 -2.34 15.91
N PHE A 68 10.54 -3.53 15.95
CA PHE A 68 10.13 -4.63 15.07
C PHE A 68 8.70 -5.08 15.38
N ASN A 69 8.38 -5.28 16.65
CA ASN A 69 7.03 -5.65 17.07
C ASN A 69 6.00 -4.60 16.62
N VAL A 70 6.30 -3.31 16.82
CA VAL A 70 5.42 -2.22 16.42
C VAL A 70 5.29 -2.12 14.90
N TRP A 71 6.37 -2.33 14.16
CA TRP A 71 6.35 -2.36 12.69
C TRP A 71 5.44 -3.47 12.15
N ILE A 72 5.43 -4.66 12.73
CA ILE A 72 4.53 -5.75 12.34
C ILE A 72 3.05 -5.36 12.55
N LEU A 73 2.73 -4.66 13.65
CA LEU A 73 1.37 -4.12 13.86
C LEU A 73 1.01 -3.06 12.81
N PHE A 74 1.94 -2.13 12.57
CA PHE A 74 1.76 -1.09 11.56
C PHE A 74 1.57 -1.68 10.16
N ARG A 75 2.42 -2.63 9.76
CA ARG A 75 2.28 -3.38 8.50
C ARG A 75 0.87 -3.95 8.33
N SER A 76 0.34 -4.56 9.38
CA SER A 76 -1.01 -5.15 9.32
C SER A 76 -2.10 -4.10 9.21
N LEU A 77 -1.93 -2.93 9.81
CA LEU A 77 -2.82 -1.79 9.61
C LEU A 77 -2.79 -1.31 8.16
N VAL A 78 -1.58 -1.21 7.57
CA VAL A 78 -1.41 -0.85 6.15
C VAL A 78 -2.10 -1.87 5.24
N ASP A 79 -1.93 -3.18 5.50
CA ASP A 79 -2.61 -4.25 4.75
C ASP A 79 -4.14 -4.06 4.75
N VAL A 80 -4.73 -3.73 5.91
CA VAL A 80 -6.17 -3.48 6.03
C VAL A 80 -6.58 -2.24 5.23
N ILE A 81 -5.81 -1.15 5.31
CA ILE A 81 -6.10 0.08 4.55
C ILE A 81 -6.03 -0.19 3.05
N LEU A 82 -4.96 -0.85 2.58
CA LEU A 82 -4.78 -1.20 1.18
C LEU A 82 -5.87 -2.12 0.66
N LEU A 83 -6.24 -3.16 1.42
CA LEU A 83 -7.30 -4.08 1.04
C LEU A 83 -8.64 -3.35 0.86
N ASN A 84 -8.98 -2.47 1.80
CA ASN A 84 -10.22 -1.70 1.71
C ASN A 84 -10.18 -0.68 0.57
N ASP A 85 -9.05 -0.03 0.33
CA ASP A 85 -8.88 0.90 -0.78
C ASP A 85 -9.06 0.21 -2.14
N VAL A 86 -8.38 -0.91 -2.35
CA VAL A 86 -8.49 -1.70 -3.58
C VAL A 86 -9.91 -2.26 -3.76
N THR A 87 -10.50 -2.81 -2.69
CA THR A 87 -11.87 -3.35 -2.73
C THR A 87 -12.89 -2.26 -3.04
N ALA A 88 -12.80 -1.10 -2.36
CA ALA A 88 -13.69 0.02 -2.61
C ALA A 88 -13.57 0.57 -4.03
N TYR A 89 -12.34 0.61 -4.58
CA TYR A 89 -12.12 1.03 -5.96
C TYR A 89 -12.66 -0.01 -6.96
N ALA A 90 -12.48 -1.30 -6.69
CA ALA A 90 -13.03 -2.37 -7.54
C ALA A 90 -14.55 -2.33 -7.59
N LEU A 91 -15.22 -2.20 -6.43
CA LEU A 91 -16.67 -2.08 -6.34
C LEU A 91 -17.19 -0.80 -7.03
N PHE A 92 -16.49 0.32 -6.83
CA PHE A 92 -16.79 1.57 -7.55
C PHE A 92 -16.70 1.38 -9.06
N SER A 93 -15.62 0.75 -9.54
CA SER A 93 -15.42 0.49 -10.97
C SER A 93 -16.50 -0.43 -11.53
N LEU A 94 -16.83 -1.53 -10.82
CA LEU A 94 -17.87 -2.47 -11.22
C LEU A 94 -19.26 -1.81 -11.29
N SER A 95 -19.58 -0.89 -10.38
CA SER A 95 -20.86 -0.16 -10.39
C SER A 95 -21.01 0.80 -11.56
N HIS A 96 -19.93 1.10 -12.28
CA HIS A 96 -19.91 2.02 -13.42
C HIS A 96 -19.61 1.33 -14.75
N VAL A 97 -19.72 0.00 -14.82
CA VAL A 97 -19.50 -0.76 -16.07
C VAL A 97 -20.56 -0.37 -17.10
N GLN A 98 -20.09 0.09 -18.25
CA GLN A 98 -20.94 0.40 -19.41
C GLN A 98 -20.86 -0.73 -20.44
N GLY A 99 -22.00 -1.13 -20.94
CA GLY A 99 -22.13 -2.16 -21.99
C GLY A 99 -21.57 -1.72 -23.35
N LEU A 100 -22.02 -2.42 -24.39
CA LEU A 100 -21.54 -2.23 -25.76
C LEU A 100 -21.72 -0.82 -26.30
N GLY A 101 -22.75 -0.10 -25.83
CA GLY A 101 -23.08 1.24 -26.31
C GLY A 101 -23.24 1.32 -27.82
N ASN A 102 -23.02 2.50 -28.40
CA ASN A 102 -23.07 2.74 -29.86
C ASN A 102 -21.72 2.53 -30.56
N TYR A 103 -20.72 1.99 -29.87
CA TYR A 103 -19.32 1.97 -30.36
C TYR A 103 -18.98 0.80 -31.31
N GLY A 104 -19.91 -0.13 -31.52
CA GLY A 104 -19.68 -1.33 -32.32
C GLY A 104 -18.80 -2.39 -31.66
N MET A 105 -18.97 -3.64 -32.08
CA MET A 105 -18.33 -4.81 -31.49
C MET A 105 -16.80 -4.72 -31.52
N LEU A 106 -16.20 -4.22 -32.58
CA LEU A 106 -14.76 -4.16 -32.75
C LEU A 106 -14.11 -3.26 -31.67
N LEU A 107 -14.61 -2.05 -31.49
CA LEU A 107 -14.09 -1.13 -30.48
C LEU A 107 -14.31 -1.64 -29.06
N PHE A 108 -15.42 -2.32 -28.83
CA PHE A 108 -15.66 -2.98 -27.54
C PHE A 108 -14.59 -4.04 -27.23
N VAL A 109 -14.33 -4.95 -28.19
CA VAL A 109 -13.32 -6.00 -28.03
C VAL A 109 -11.92 -5.41 -27.84
N VAL A 110 -11.53 -4.43 -28.67
CA VAL A 110 -10.22 -3.76 -28.56
C VAL A 110 -10.04 -3.11 -27.17
N ARG A 111 -11.07 -2.40 -26.68
CA ARG A 111 -11.08 -1.79 -25.36
C ARG A 111 -10.85 -2.83 -24.25
N TRP A 112 -11.53 -3.96 -24.33
CA TRP A 112 -11.38 -5.05 -23.35
C TRP A 112 -10.00 -5.70 -23.42
N CYS A 113 -9.49 -5.98 -24.62
CA CYS A 113 -8.15 -6.54 -24.79
C CYS A 113 -7.08 -5.62 -24.19
N ILE A 114 -7.12 -4.32 -24.52
CA ILE A 114 -6.15 -3.36 -23.97
C ILE A 114 -6.31 -3.25 -22.46
N GLY A 115 -7.54 -3.14 -21.95
CA GLY A 115 -7.78 -3.04 -20.50
C GLY A 115 -7.22 -4.24 -19.71
N LEU A 116 -7.42 -5.47 -20.24
CA LEU A 116 -6.88 -6.69 -19.63
C LEU A 116 -5.34 -6.74 -19.70
N LEU A 117 -4.75 -6.33 -20.82
CA LEU A 117 -3.29 -6.25 -20.95
C LEU A 117 -2.69 -5.27 -19.93
N LEU A 118 -3.32 -4.10 -19.74
CA LEU A 118 -2.87 -3.12 -18.74
C LEU A 118 -3.01 -3.65 -17.31
N LEU A 119 -4.05 -4.43 -17.00
CA LEU A 119 -4.19 -5.08 -15.69
C LEU A 119 -3.12 -6.15 -15.48
N ALA A 120 -2.85 -6.99 -16.48
CA ALA A 120 -1.81 -8.02 -16.41
C ALA A 120 -0.43 -7.38 -16.21
N PHE A 121 -0.13 -6.33 -16.97
CA PHE A 121 1.11 -5.58 -16.81
C PHE A 121 1.23 -4.93 -15.42
N ASN A 122 0.15 -4.33 -14.91
CA ASN A 122 0.12 -3.78 -13.55
C ASN A 122 0.38 -4.84 -12.48
N ALA A 123 -0.21 -6.02 -12.62
CA ALA A 123 0.03 -7.13 -11.70
C ALA A 123 1.51 -7.55 -11.72
N TRP A 124 2.11 -7.67 -12.90
CA TRP A 124 3.53 -7.95 -13.05
C TRP A 124 4.39 -6.88 -12.38
N VAL A 125 4.15 -5.59 -12.66
CA VAL A 125 4.89 -4.47 -12.04
C VAL A 125 4.85 -4.56 -10.52
N LYS A 126 3.68 -4.79 -9.93
CA LYS A 126 3.53 -4.85 -8.47
C LYS A 126 4.22 -6.06 -7.85
N LEU A 127 4.09 -7.22 -8.48
CA LEU A 127 4.75 -8.45 -8.01
C LEU A 127 6.27 -8.32 -8.08
N ASP A 128 6.80 -7.79 -9.19
CA ASP A 128 8.23 -7.64 -9.37
C ASP A 128 8.81 -6.53 -8.47
N ALA A 129 8.12 -5.40 -8.32
CA ALA A 129 8.52 -4.36 -7.37
C ALA A 129 8.60 -4.91 -5.94
N HIS A 130 7.59 -5.66 -5.48
CA HIS A 130 7.62 -6.28 -4.15
C HIS A 130 8.72 -7.33 -4.02
N ARG A 131 9.00 -8.10 -5.08
CA ARG A 131 10.11 -9.07 -5.11
C ARG A 131 11.46 -8.41 -4.85
N VAL A 132 11.68 -7.22 -5.42
CA VAL A 132 12.94 -6.47 -5.30
C VAL A 132 13.08 -5.83 -3.92
N VAL A 133 12.10 -5.05 -3.48
CA VAL A 133 12.20 -4.26 -2.24
C VAL A 133 11.81 -5.04 -0.99
N LYS A 134 11.11 -6.17 -1.15
CA LYS A 134 10.58 -6.99 -0.08
C LYS A 134 9.73 -6.19 0.92
N ASP A 135 9.33 -6.83 2.00
CA ASP A 135 8.46 -6.23 3.02
C ASP A 135 9.10 -5.01 3.70
N TYR A 136 10.42 -5.00 3.84
CA TYR A 136 11.13 -3.93 4.56
C TYR A 136 10.86 -2.56 3.94
N ALA A 137 11.21 -2.35 2.66
CA ALA A 137 10.96 -1.07 2.01
C ALA A 137 9.51 -0.92 1.56
N TRP A 138 8.80 -2.02 1.27
CA TRP A 138 7.38 -1.97 0.93
C TRP A 138 6.50 -1.37 2.02
N TYR A 139 6.86 -1.57 3.30
CA TYR A 139 6.13 -1.09 4.47
C TYR A 139 6.93 -0.07 5.29
N TRP A 140 7.79 0.73 4.65
CA TRP A 140 8.56 1.82 5.28
C TRP A 140 9.29 1.38 6.55
N GLY A 141 9.98 0.24 6.51
CA GLY A 141 10.77 -0.27 7.62
C GLY A 141 11.88 0.68 8.07
N ASP A 142 12.42 1.46 7.14
CA ASP A 142 13.39 2.53 7.38
C ASP A 142 12.90 3.57 8.40
N CYS A 143 11.59 3.93 8.38
CA CYS A 143 10.98 4.82 9.38
C CYS A 143 10.99 4.26 10.80
N PHE A 144 11.04 2.93 10.95
CA PHE A 144 11.02 2.26 12.25
C PHE A 144 12.42 1.91 12.73
N PHE A 145 13.28 1.40 11.86
CA PHE A 145 14.61 0.90 12.21
C PHE A 145 15.71 1.93 12.01
N LEU A 146 15.40 3.07 11.39
CA LEU A 146 16.33 4.17 11.10
C LEU A 146 17.61 3.71 10.38
N CYS A 147 17.48 2.69 9.53
CA CYS A 147 18.53 2.26 8.64
C CYS A 147 18.03 2.16 7.21
N LEU A 148 18.76 2.81 6.31
CA LEU A 148 18.47 2.74 4.88
C LEU A 148 18.98 1.41 4.32
N GLN A 149 18.13 0.73 3.57
CA GLN A 149 18.54 -0.42 2.81
C GLN A 149 19.17 0.06 1.49
N ASN A 150 20.34 -0.49 1.13
CA ASN A 150 20.86 -0.27 -0.22
C ASN A 150 19.91 -0.91 -1.23
N LEU A 151 19.10 -0.10 -1.89
CA LEU A 151 18.21 -0.54 -2.96
C LEU A 151 19.05 -1.03 -4.13
N LYS A 152 18.89 -2.28 -4.49
CA LYS A 152 19.41 -2.80 -5.76
C LYS A 152 18.41 -2.42 -6.83
N PHE A 153 18.86 -1.67 -7.82
CA PHE A 153 18.07 -1.43 -9.03
C PHE A 153 18.09 -2.72 -9.85
N ASP A 154 17.02 -3.51 -9.76
CA ASP A 154 16.81 -4.77 -10.46
C ASP A 154 15.35 -4.85 -10.92
N GLY A 155 15.09 -5.63 -11.98
CA GLY A 155 13.76 -5.87 -12.49
C GLY A 155 13.02 -4.60 -12.91
N VAL A 156 11.82 -4.39 -12.40
CA VAL A 156 10.98 -3.23 -12.76
C VAL A 156 11.61 -1.88 -12.39
N TYR A 157 12.55 -1.83 -11.43
CA TYR A 157 13.27 -0.60 -11.07
C TYR A 157 14.30 -0.16 -12.12
N GLU A 158 14.72 -1.05 -13.04
CA GLU A 158 15.50 -0.68 -14.21
C GLU A 158 14.66 0.08 -15.25
N VAL A 159 13.34 -0.18 -15.26
CA VAL A 159 12.40 0.45 -16.19
C VAL A 159 11.92 1.81 -15.68
N ALA A 160 11.66 1.90 -14.38
CA ALA A 160 11.20 3.14 -13.74
C ALA A 160 11.76 3.23 -12.31
N PRO A 161 12.33 4.38 -11.89
CA PRO A 161 12.88 4.54 -10.54
C PRO A 161 11.82 4.37 -9.45
N ASP A 162 10.60 4.85 -9.70
CA ASP A 162 9.45 4.75 -8.79
C ASP A 162 8.30 3.99 -9.46
N PRO A 163 8.43 2.66 -9.68
CA PRO A 163 7.48 1.91 -10.49
C PRO A 163 6.09 1.88 -9.88
N MET A 164 5.96 1.94 -8.55
CA MET A 164 4.68 1.93 -7.86
C MET A 164 3.88 3.23 -8.05
N TYR A 165 4.57 4.34 -8.25
CA TYR A 165 3.97 5.67 -8.42
C TYR A 165 3.76 6.05 -9.88
N SER A 166 4.47 5.43 -10.79
CA SER A 166 4.41 5.68 -12.24
C SER A 166 3.68 4.57 -13.00
N ILE A 167 4.41 3.60 -13.53
CA ILE A 167 3.86 2.52 -14.35
C ILE A 167 2.94 1.57 -13.57
N GLY A 168 3.05 1.49 -12.26
CA GLY A 168 2.16 0.74 -11.38
C GLY A 168 0.74 1.30 -11.27
N TYR A 169 0.48 2.51 -11.80
CA TYR A 169 -0.87 3.07 -11.89
C TYR A 169 -1.63 2.70 -13.16
N ILE A 170 -0.97 2.04 -14.10
CA ILE A 170 -1.57 1.67 -15.40
C ILE A 170 -2.81 0.77 -15.24
N GLY A 171 -2.88 -0.02 -14.17
CA GLY A 171 -4.05 -0.85 -13.85
C GLY A 171 -5.33 -0.06 -13.57
N TYR A 172 -5.22 1.14 -13.00
CA TYR A 172 -6.35 2.05 -12.81
C TYR A 172 -6.93 2.51 -14.16
N TYR A 173 -6.05 2.83 -15.11
CA TYR A 173 -6.46 3.17 -16.47
C TYR A 173 -6.98 1.96 -17.23
N GLY A 174 -6.42 0.77 -16.98
CA GLY A 174 -6.96 -0.49 -17.49
C GLY A 174 -8.41 -0.73 -17.05
N LEU A 175 -8.72 -0.52 -15.75
CA LEU A 175 -10.09 -0.60 -15.24
C LEU A 175 -10.99 0.47 -15.85
N SER A 176 -10.49 1.69 -16.09
CA SER A 176 -11.25 2.74 -16.78
C SER A 176 -11.64 2.33 -18.20
N LEU A 177 -10.73 1.66 -18.92
CA LEU A 177 -11.02 1.09 -20.26
C LEU A 177 -12.03 -0.05 -20.17
N LEU A 178 -11.86 -0.98 -19.26
CA LEU A 178 -12.78 -2.11 -19.09
C LEU A 178 -14.20 -1.66 -18.77
N THR A 179 -14.35 -0.71 -17.86
CA THR A 179 -15.64 -0.15 -17.49
C THR A 179 -16.23 0.76 -18.59
N GLY A 180 -15.39 1.38 -19.41
CA GLY A 180 -15.79 2.36 -20.41
C GLY A 180 -16.37 3.64 -19.83
N SER A 181 -16.10 3.91 -18.57
CA SER A 181 -16.68 5.03 -17.82
C SER A 181 -15.69 6.18 -17.65
N TYR A 182 -16.07 7.35 -18.13
CA TYR A 182 -15.30 8.58 -17.87
C TYR A 182 -15.22 8.91 -16.37
N MET A 183 -16.25 8.55 -15.59
CA MET A 183 -16.22 8.74 -14.14
C MET A 183 -15.09 7.94 -13.51
N VAL A 184 -14.93 6.66 -13.89
CA VAL A 184 -13.83 5.81 -13.42
C VAL A 184 -12.48 6.38 -13.86
N PHE A 185 -12.39 6.89 -15.09
CA PHE A 185 -11.16 7.53 -15.60
C PHE A 185 -10.75 8.75 -14.78
N PHE A 186 -11.66 9.70 -14.52
CA PHE A 186 -11.33 10.89 -13.74
C PHE A 186 -11.02 10.58 -12.27
N VAL A 187 -11.70 9.61 -11.67
CA VAL A 187 -11.40 9.14 -10.32
C VAL A 187 -10.02 8.47 -10.28
N SER A 188 -9.64 7.71 -11.31
CA SER A 188 -8.31 7.10 -11.44
C SER A 188 -7.22 8.17 -11.56
N LEU A 189 -7.47 9.20 -12.37
CA LEU A 189 -6.55 10.33 -12.56
C LEU A 189 -6.34 11.09 -11.24
N ALA A 190 -7.42 11.38 -10.51
CA ALA A 190 -7.35 12.02 -9.20
C ALA A 190 -6.59 11.16 -8.17
N ALA A 191 -6.83 9.84 -8.16
CA ALA A 191 -6.12 8.90 -7.29
C ALA A 191 -4.62 8.86 -7.62
N HIS A 192 -4.25 8.89 -8.89
CA HIS A 192 -2.86 8.94 -9.34
C HIS A 192 -2.18 10.24 -8.92
N ALA A 193 -2.85 11.39 -9.10
CA ALA A 193 -2.33 12.68 -8.66
C ALA A 193 -2.08 12.72 -7.14
N LEU A 194 -3.00 12.18 -6.33
CA LEU A 194 -2.81 12.05 -4.88
C LEU A 194 -1.63 11.16 -4.51
N GLN A 195 -1.38 10.11 -5.29
CA GLN A 195 -0.25 9.22 -5.06
C GLN A 195 1.09 9.90 -5.40
N LEU A 196 1.15 10.66 -6.49
CA LEU A 196 2.32 11.47 -6.83
C LEU A 196 2.57 12.56 -5.78
N LEU A 197 1.50 13.15 -5.25
CA LEU A 197 1.62 14.09 -4.13
C LEU A 197 2.22 13.43 -2.89
N PHE A 198 1.82 12.20 -2.57
CA PHE A 198 2.40 11.44 -1.46
C PHE A 198 3.90 11.18 -1.67
N LEU A 199 4.32 10.79 -2.87
CA LEU A 199 5.73 10.61 -3.22
C LEU A 199 6.53 11.90 -2.97
N VAL A 200 6.07 13.02 -3.53
CA VAL A 200 6.78 14.31 -3.45
C VAL A 200 6.74 14.91 -2.04
N ALA A 201 5.60 14.81 -1.34
CA ALA A 201 5.42 15.45 -0.04
C ALA A 201 5.96 14.64 1.14
N PHE A 202 6.06 13.31 0.98
CA PHE A 202 6.48 12.43 2.06
C PHE A 202 7.73 11.61 1.69
N GLU A 203 7.70 10.76 0.66
CA GLU A 203 8.81 9.82 0.43
C GLU A 203 10.11 10.53 0.03
N ASN A 204 10.08 11.43 -0.93
CA ASN A 204 11.29 12.13 -1.36
C ASN A 204 11.98 12.88 -0.21
N PRO A 205 11.28 13.69 0.61
CA PRO A 205 11.91 14.37 1.75
C PRO A 205 12.38 13.43 2.87
N HIS A 206 11.86 12.20 2.91
CA HIS A 206 12.30 11.21 3.90
C HIS A 206 13.57 10.50 3.46
N MET A 207 13.81 10.36 2.16
CA MET A 207 14.97 9.68 1.59
C MET A 207 16.20 10.59 1.44
N GLU A 208 16.02 11.91 1.49
CA GLU A 208 17.09 12.93 1.55
C GLU A 208 17.65 13.11 2.97
#